data_adf26db8fbf38b90be819a492f77ee0f
#
_entry.id   adf26db8fbf38b90be819a492f77ee0f
#
_cell.length_a   1.000
_cell.length_b   1.000
_cell.length_c   1.000
_cell.angle_alpha   90.00
_cell.angle_beta   90.00
_cell.angle_gamma   90.00
#
_symmetry.space_group_name_H-M   'P 1'
#
loop_
_entity.id
_entity.type
_entity.pdbx_description
1 polymer ?
#
loop_
_entity_poly.entity_id
_entity_poly.type
_entity_poly.pdbx_seq_one_letter_code
_entity_poly.pdbx_strand_id
1 'polypeptide(L)'
;MSIRRPSPYLIVLSLWLLVFSASSQIMIIAPILPQIGEDLTIADTLLGTLITAYSLMVGLFAIISGPISDRIGRRRILLMGTGLMSVSLVCHVFVVDYFSFLAVRVFSGVAGGVLSGAAVSYIGDYFPYNRRGWALGWVMSGSAFGQIFGIPLGVVLAGQFGFRAPFYLFAATMGLTFVLLFFKLPQPPVRKREGQLTVRSAISDYWGMLRQKEIAAAAVAFFLMFLGVSLYVVYFPTWLERVHGFSPNQVASLFLVGGIANVLTGPQAGRISDRIGRKLIVLLSCVGLFFVMLATTVVLKANWVAYPLFFFTMVLIAMRISPFSALLTEMVPDQNRGSLMSLTVALGQVGFGFGGAIAGPLYANYGYSSNTVLGAVAVLGMGLMVWFLVPEPKRAEEAEGT
;
A
#
# COMPACT_ATOMS: atom_id res chain seq x y z
N MET A 1 -13.84 -21.72 34.86
CA MET A 1 -12.53 -21.41 34.25
C MET A 1 -12.50 -19.92 33.88
N SER A 2 -11.80 -19.07 34.65
CA SER A 2 -11.65 -17.67 34.31
C SER A 2 -10.76 -17.58 33.09
N ILE A 3 -11.35 -17.25 31.95
CA ILE A 3 -10.60 -16.96 30.72
C ILE A 3 -9.75 -15.73 31.02
N ARG A 4 -8.45 -15.91 31.32
CA ARG A 4 -7.50 -14.80 31.48
C ARG A 4 -7.57 -13.95 30.24
N ARG A 5 -7.96 -12.70 30.38
CA ARG A 5 -7.94 -11.74 29.26
C ARG A 5 -6.52 -11.72 28.69
N PRO A 6 -6.34 -11.92 27.38
CA PRO A 6 -5.02 -11.91 26.77
C PRO A 6 -4.33 -10.57 27.01
N SER A 7 -3.01 -10.61 27.18
CA SER A 7 -2.22 -9.39 27.35
C SER A 7 -2.42 -8.45 26.15
N PRO A 8 -2.69 -7.15 26.36
CA PRO A 8 -2.80 -6.16 25.29
C PRO A 8 -1.56 -6.15 24.38
N TYR A 9 -0.39 -6.38 24.93
CA TYR A 9 0.88 -6.44 24.18
C TYR A 9 0.92 -7.62 23.20
N LEU A 10 0.37 -8.78 23.58
CA LEU A 10 0.30 -9.95 22.71
C LEU A 10 -0.65 -9.73 21.54
N ILE A 11 -1.76 -9.04 21.77
CA ILE A 11 -2.70 -8.64 20.71
C ILE A 11 -2.02 -7.69 19.73
N VAL A 12 -1.34 -6.65 20.24
CA VAL A 12 -0.61 -5.68 19.43
C VAL A 12 0.49 -6.37 18.64
N LEU A 13 1.27 -7.27 19.25
CA LEU A 13 2.31 -8.05 18.55
C LEU A 13 1.73 -8.91 17.42
N SER A 14 0.60 -9.57 17.66
CA SER A 14 -0.05 -10.40 16.63
C SER A 14 -0.52 -9.57 15.44
N LEU A 15 -1.11 -8.40 15.68
CA LEU A 15 -1.55 -7.46 14.65
C LEU A 15 -0.35 -6.77 13.98
N TRP A 16 0.74 -6.54 14.70
CA TRP A 16 2.00 -6.03 14.15
C TRP A 16 2.62 -7.02 13.16
N LEU A 17 2.71 -8.31 13.53
CA LEU A 17 3.19 -9.37 12.64
C LEU A 17 2.33 -9.49 11.38
N LEU A 18 1.01 -9.32 11.52
CA LEU A 18 0.10 -9.28 10.38
C LEU A 18 0.47 -8.15 9.42
N VAL A 19 0.58 -6.92 9.93
CA VAL A 19 0.87 -5.74 9.11
C VAL A 19 2.28 -5.81 8.51
N PHE A 20 3.28 -6.27 9.28
CA PHE A 20 4.64 -6.53 8.80
C PHE A 20 4.64 -7.51 7.62
N SER A 21 4.05 -8.70 7.79
CA SER A 21 4.06 -9.74 6.76
C SER A 21 3.27 -9.33 5.52
N ALA A 22 2.09 -8.71 5.71
CA ALA A 22 1.26 -8.24 4.60
C ALA A 22 1.96 -7.15 3.79
N SER A 23 2.60 -6.17 4.45
CA SER A 23 3.32 -5.09 3.76
C SER A 23 4.57 -5.60 3.04
N SER A 24 5.35 -6.46 3.68
CA SER A 24 6.59 -7.00 3.11
C SER A 24 6.33 -7.82 1.86
N GLN A 25 5.37 -8.75 1.89
CA GLN A 25 5.07 -9.64 0.76
C GLN A 25 4.52 -8.90 -0.48
N ILE A 26 3.87 -7.75 -0.29
CA ILE A 26 3.39 -6.92 -1.40
C ILE A 26 4.58 -6.21 -2.06
N MET A 27 5.42 -5.61 -1.24
CA MET A 27 6.46 -4.70 -1.71
C MET A 27 7.67 -5.42 -2.29
N ILE A 28 7.91 -6.69 -1.89
CA ILE A 28 9.04 -7.48 -2.37
C ILE A 28 8.93 -7.83 -3.86
N ILE A 29 7.74 -7.87 -4.43
CA ILE A 29 7.53 -8.32 -5.81
C ILE A 29 8.30 -7.45 -6.81
N ALA A 30 8.24 -6.14 -6.70
CA ALA A 30 8.93 -5.24 -7.63
C ALA A 30 10.46 -5.46 -7.65
N PRO A 31 11.16 -5.53 -6.49
CA PRO A 31 12.60 -5.81 -6.46
C PRO A 31 13.03 -7.18 -7.02
N ILE A 32 12.19 -8.23 -6.90
CA ILE A 32 12.53 -9.57 -7.39
C ILE A 32 11.90 -9.89 -8.75
N LEU A 33 11.22 -8.92 -9.35
CA LEU A 33 10.53 -9.09 -10.64
C LEU A 33 11.45 -9.56 -11.77
N PRO A 34 12.69 -9.05 -11.93
CA PRO A 34 13.63 -9.54 -12.92
C PRO A 34 13.91 -11.05 -12.76
N GLN A 35 14.20 -11.48 -11.54
CA GLN A 35 14.50 -12.89 -11.24
C GLN A 35 13.28 -13.79 -11.51
N ILE A 36 12.06 -13.33 -11.16
CA ILE A 36 10.82 -14.06 -11.50
C ILE A 36 10.70 -14.24 -13.02
N GLY A 37 11.01 -13.17 -13.79
CA GLY A 37 10.98 -13.21 -15.25
C GLY A 37 11.96 -14.21 -15.84
N GLU A 38 13.18 -14.25 -15.33
CA GLU A 38 14.22 -15.18 -15.75
C GLU A 38 13.89 -16.63 -15.37
N ASP A 39 13.57 -16.89 -14.10
CA ASP A 39 13.32 -18.25 -13.59
C ASP A 39 12.08 -18.91 -14.22
N LEU A 40 11.05 -18.13 -14.55
CA LEU A 40 9.78 -18.62 -15.13
C LEU A 40 9.66 -18.32 -16.64
N THR A 41 10.71 -17.78 -17.26
CA THR A 41 10.73 -17.40 -18.69
C THR A 41 9.54 -16.52 -19.09
N ILE A 42 9.19 -15.55 -18.23
CA ILE A 42 8.07 -14.62 -18.45
C ILE A 42 8.59 -13.38 -19.18
N ALA A 43 7.93 -13.01 -20.27
CA ALA A 43 8.24 -11.79 -21.01
C ALA A 43 8.06 -10.53 -20.14
N ASP A 44 8.94 -9.55 -20.29
CA ASP A 44 8.89 -8.28 -19.55
C ASP A 44 7.55 -7.56 -19.68
N THR A 45 6.90 -7.68 -20.83
CA THR A 45 5.57 -7.12 -21.09
C THR A 45 4.50 -7.64 -20.14
N LEU A 46 4.66 -8.85 -19.59
CA LEU A 46 3.69 -9.53 -18.74
C LEU A 46 4.01 -9.43 -17.25
N LEU A 47 5.25 -9.13 -16.86
CA LEU A 47 5.66 -9.13 -15.45
C LEU A 47 4.84 -8.18 -14.59
N GLY A 48 4.54 -6.99 -15.09
CA GLY A 48 3.73 -5.99 -14.39
C GLY A 48 2.30 -6.44 -14.11
N THR A 49 1.75 -7.36 -14.93
CA THR A 49 0.39 -7.88 -14.75
C THR A 49 0.24 -8.75 -13.50
N LEU A 50 1.34 -9.32 -12.97
CA LEU A 50 1.37 -10.03 -11.69
C LEU A 50 1.04 -9.09 -10.52
N ILE A 51 1.52 -7.84 -10.61
CA ILE A 51 1.19 -6.80 -9.63
C ILE A 51 -0.24 -6.32 -9.84
N THR A 52 -0.65 -6.15 -11.09
CA THR A 52 -2.01 -5.77 -11.47
C THR A 52 -3.05 -6.73 -10.89
N ALA A 53 -2.87 -8.04 -11.11
CA ALA A 53 -3.78 -9.07 -10.63
C ALA A 53 -4.00 -9.01 -9.10
N TYR A 54 -2.91 -8.85 -8.37
CA TYR A 54 -2.96 -8.67 -6.92
C TYR A 54 -3.72 -7.40 -6.53
N SER A 55 -3.31 -6.26 -7.09
CA SER A 55 -3.82 -4.94 -6.69
C SER A 55 -5.31 -4.76 -7.01
N LEU A 56 -5.76 -5.23 -8.18
CA LEU A 56 -7.19 -5.19 -8.54
C LEU A 56 -8.04 -6.00 -7.57
N MET A 57 -7.57 -7.19 -7.17
CA MET A 57 -8.28 -8.02 -6.19
C MET A 57 -8.29 -7.39 -4.80
N VAL A 58 -7.16 -6.79 -4.37
CA VAL A 58 -7.14 -6.03 -3.11
C VAL A 58 -8.17 -4.90 -3.14
N GLY A 59 -8.20 -4.10 -4.20
CA GLY A 59 -9.16 -3.01 -4.36
C GLY A 59 -10.61 -3.48 -4.30
N LEU A 60 -10.94 -4.54 -5.04
CA LEU A 60 -12.28 -5.11 -5.07
C LEU A 60 -12.73 -5.64 -3.71
N PHE A 61 -11.89 -6.45 -3.07
CA PHE A 61 -12.24 -7.09 -1.80
C PHE A 61 -12.14 -6.15 -0.60
N ALA A 62 -11.35 -5.07 -0.67
CA ALA A 62 -11.33 -4.03 0.36
C ALA A 62 -12.71 -3.35 0.52
N ILE A 63 -13.40 -3.09 -0.59
CA ILE A 63 -14.75 -2.50 -0.59
C ILE A 63 -15.76 -3.46 0.08
N ILE A 64 -15.63 -4.76 -0.18
CA ILE A 64 -16.58 -5.79 0.26
C ILE A 64 -16.32 -6.20 1.72
N SER A 65 -15.06 -6.21 2.15
CA SER A 65 -14.65 -6.73 3.46
C SER A 65 -15.17 -5.91 4.64
N GLY A 66 -15.30 -4.60 4.51
CA GLY A 66 -15.80 -3.71 5.56
C GLY A 66 -17.20 -4.10 6.04
N PRO A 67 -18.23 -4.05 5.18
CA PRO A 67 -19.59 -4.46 5.53
C PRO A 67 -19.70 -5.90 6.04
N ILE A 68 -18.91 -6.83 5.50
CA ILE A 68 -18.87 -8.22 5.96
C ILE A 68 -18.29 -8.28 7.38
N SER A 69 -17.20 -7.56 7.63
CA SER A 69 -16.54 -7.49 8.94
C SER A 69 -17.47 -6.98 10.04
N ASP A 70 -18.32 -6.00 9.73
CA ASP A 70 -19.31 -5.46 10.67
C ASP A 70 -20.40 -6.49 11.05
N ARG A 71 -20.68 -7.45 10.18
CA ARG A 71 -21.69 -8.49 10.41
C ARG A 71 -21.16 -9.72 11.12
N ILE A 72 -20.06 -10.29 10.62
CA ILE A 72 -19.54 -11.56 11.14
C ILE A 72 -18.55 -11.39 12.29
N GLY A 73 -18.05 -10.15 12.48
CA GLY A 73 -17.14 -9.76 13.55
C GLY A 73 -15.67 -9.71 13.12
N ARG A 74 -14.94 -8.78 13.71
CA ARG A 74 -13.55 -8.43 13.37
C ARG A 74 -12.59 -9.63 13.46
N ARG A 75 -12.71 -10.42 14.54
CA ARG A 75 -11.85 -11.60 14.74
C ARG A 75 -12.00 -12.62 13.61
N ARG A 76 -13.21 -12.87 13.13
CA ARG A 76 -13.44 -13.84 12.06
C ARG A 76 -12.83 -13.38 10.75
N ILE A 77 -12.95 -12.10 10.40
CA ILE A 77 -12.32 -11.51 9.21
C ILE A 77 -10.79 -11.62 9.30
N LEU A 78 -10.19 -11.29 10.45
CA LEU A 78 -8.76 -11.42 10.65
C LEU A 78 -8.28 -12.87 10.49
N LEU A 79 -9.00 -13.85 11.05
CA LEU A 79 -8.67 -15.25 10.90
C LEU A 79 -8.84 -15.76 9.46
N MET A 80 -9.94 -15.40 8.80
CA MET A 80 -10.15 -15.76 7.39
C MET A 80 -9.05 -15.16 6.49
N GLY A 81 -8.79 -13.86 6.63
CA GLY A 81 -7.80 -13.17 5.81
C GLY A 81 -6.37 -13.67 6.04
N THR A 82 -5.96 -13.89 7.31
CA THR A 82 -4.62 -14.42 7.62
C THR A 82 -4.46 -15.87 7.18
N GLY A 83 -5.50 -16.70 7.33
CA GLY A 83 -5.51 -18.07 6.84
C GLY A 83 -5.39 -18.13 5.31
N LEU A 84 -6.24 -17.38 4.60
CA LEU A 84 -6.19 -17.29 3.13
C LEU A 84 -4.83 -16.76 2.65
N MET A 85 -4.28 -15.73 3.30
CA MET A 85 -2.97 -15.17 2.95
C MET A 85 -1.84 -16.19 3.19
N SER A 86 -1.87 -16.89 4.32
CA SER A 86 -0.88 -17.93 4.62
C SER A 86 -0.89 -19.04 3.56
N VAL A 87 -2.08 -19.53 3.20
CA VAL A 87 -2.24 -20.54 2.15
C VAL A 87 -1.76 -20.01 0.80
N SER A 88 -2.14 -18.78 0.43
CA SER A 88 -1.70 -18.19 -0.83
C SER A 88 -0.19 -18.02 -0.92
N LEU A 89 0.47 -17.65 0.18
CA LEU A 89 1.93 -17.54 0.24
C LEU A 89 2.62 -18.90 0.09
N VAL A 90 2.05 -19.97 0.67
CA VAL A 90 2.51 -21.34 0.42
C VAL A 90 2.32 -21.73 -1.04
N CYS A 91 1.21 -21.34 -1.67
CA CYS A 91 0.97 -21.65 -3.09
C CYS A 91 2.02 -21.04 -4.04
N HIS A 92 2.73 -19.97 -3.67
CA HIS A 92 3.83 -19.41 -4.48
C HIS A 92 4.98 -20.41 -4.68
N VAL A 93 5.10 -21.42 -3.82
CA VAL A 93 6.13 -22.46 -3.92
C VAL A 93 5.89 -23.38 -5.11
N PHE A 94 4.61 -23.61 -5.44
CA PHE A 94 4.17 -24.50 -6.51
C PHE A 94 4.04 -23.83 -7.88
N VAL A 95 4.40 -22.55 -7.97
CA VAL A 95 4.35 -21.80 -9.23
C VAL A 95 5.43 -22.32 -10.19
N VAL A 96 5.01 -22.63 -11.41
CA VAL A 96 5.88 -23.19 -12.45
C VAL A 96 5.89 -22.36 -13.74
N ASP A 97 4.88 -21.49 -13.93
CA ASP A 97 4.73 -20.66 -15.12
C ASP A 97 3.98 -19.35 -14.82
N TYR A 98 3.80 -18.53 -15.85
CA TYR A 98 3.07 -17.26 -15.76
C TYR A 98 1.64 -17.41 -15.23
N PHE A 99 0.88 -18.40 -15.74
CA PHE A 99 -0.54 -18.54 -15.41
C PHE A 99 -0.74 -19.02 -13.98
N SER A 100 0.08 -19.96 -13.51
CA SER A 100 0.06 -20.42 -12.13
C SER A 100 0.44 -19.29 -11.17
N PHE A 101 1.43 -18.45 -11.53
CA PHE A 101 1.78 -17.29 -10.72
C PHE A 101 0.66 -16.26 -10.70
N LEU A 102 0.07 -15.94 -11.86
CA LEU A 102 -1.05 -15.01 -11.98
C LEU A 102 -2.24 -15.47 -11.09
N ALA A 103 -2.59 -16.75 -11.13
CA ALA A 103 -3.66 -17.32 -10.31
C ALA A 103 -3.36 -17.16 -8.80
N VAL A 104 -2.13 -17.44 -8.38
CA VAL A 104 -1.72 -17.26 -6.99
C VAL A 104 -1.73 -15.79 -6.59
N ARG A 105 -1.36 -14.86 -7.49
CA ARG A 105 -1.44 -13.40 -7.24
C ARG A 105 -2.88 -12.92 -7.10
N VAL A 106 -3.81 -13.42 -7.91
CA VAL A 106 -5.25 -13.19 -7.74
C VAL A 106 -5.71 -13.66 -6.36
N PHE A 107 -5.37 -14.89 -5.98
CA PHE A 107 -5.74 -15.44 -4.67
C PHE A 107 -5.15 -14.65 -3.50
N SER A 108 -3.87 -14.27 -3.60
CA SER A 108 -3.22 -13.40 -2.60
C SER A 108 -3.88 -12.03 -2.50
N GLY A 109 -4.31 -11.47 -3.64
CA GLY A 109 -5.03 -10.20 -3.69
C GLY A 109 -6.39 -10.26 -2.99
N VAL A 110 -7.14 -11.35 -3.14
CA VAL A 110 -8.38 -11.60 -2.38
C VAL A 110 -8.09 -11.58 -0.88
N ALA A 111 -7.09 -12.33 -0.43
CA ALA A 111 -6.69 -12.39 0.98
C ALA A 111 -6.25 -11.00 1.50
N GLY A 112 -5.48 -10.26 0.71
CA GLY A 112 -5.04 -8.90 1.02
C GLY A 112 -6.21 -7.93 1.16
N GLY A 113 -7.20 -8.01 0.26
CA GLY A 113 -8.41 -7.20 0.32
C GLY A 113 -9.26 -7.49 1.55
N VAL A 114 -9.39 -8.76 1.94
CA VAL A 114 -10.07 -9.16 3.18
C VAL A 114 -9.36 -8.60 4.41
N LEU A 115 -8.03 -8.54 4.41
CA LEU A 115 -7.23 -7.98 5.51
C LEU A 115 -7.18 -6.45 5.51
N SER A 116 -7.56 -5.80 4.40
CA SER A 116 -7.52 -4.35 4.28
C SER A 116 -8.35 -3.67 5.37
N GLY A 117 -7.71 -2.84 6.19
CA GLY A 117 -8.35 -2.13 7.28
C GLY A 117 -8.76 -2.99 8.49
N ALA A 118 -8.67 -4.32 8.42
CA ALA A 118 -9.17 -5.21 9.48
C ALA A 118 -8.44 -5.02 10.83
N ALA A 119 -7.12 -4.81 10.81
CA ALA A 119 -6.33 -4.54 12.01
C ALA A 119 -6.73 -3.21 12.67
N VAL A 120 -6.89 -2.15 11.86
CA VAL A 120 -7.30 -0.82 12.32
C VAL A 120 -8.69 -0.86 12.94
N SER A 121 -9.64 -1.51 12.26
CA SER A 121 -11.01 -1.68 12.74
C SER A 121 -11.06 -2.48 14.06
N TYR A 122 -10.25 -3.55 14.15
CA TYR A 122 -10.14 -4.33 15.38
C TYR A 122 -9.65 -3.49 16.57
N ILE A 123 -8.60 -2.68 16.34
CA ILE A 123 -8.05 -1.78 17.38
C ILE A 123 -9.13 -0.79 17.85
N GLY A 124 -9.87 -0.20 16.91
CA GLY A 124 -10.96 0.73 17.20
C GLY A 124 -12.08 0.13 18.04
N ASP A 125 -12.39 -1.16 17.83
CA ASP A 125 -13.47 -1.85 18.54
C ASP A 125 -13.02 -2.46 19.89
N TYR A 126 -11.75 -2.89 20.01
CA TYR A 126 -11.25 -3.61 21.18
C TYR A 126 -10.62 -2.70 22.24
N PHE A 127 -9.81 -1.70 21.83
CA PHE A 127 -9.09 -0.86 22.76
C PHE A 127 -9.93 0.34 23.23
N PRO A 128 -9.84 0.74 24.52
CA PRO A 128 -10.47 1.96 25.01
C PRO A 128 -9.84 3.19 24.33
N TYR A 129 -10.60 4.28 24.21
CA TYR A 129 -10.24 5.48 23.44
C TYR A 129 -8.82 5.99 23.78
N ASN A 130 -8.46 6.04 25.05
CA ASN A 130 -7.16 6.53 25.54
C ASN A 130 -5.96 5.64 25.17
N ARG A 131 -6.18 4.40 24.70
CA ARG A 131 -5.12 3.46 24.28
C ARG A 131 -5.11 3.14 22.78
N ARG A 132 -6.10 3.62 22.02
CA ARG A 132 -6.20 3.35 20.58
C ARG A 132 -5.02 3.89 19.81
N GLY A 133 -4.60 5.14 20.09
CA GLY A 133 -3.44 5.76 19.45
C GLY A 133 -2.15 4.98 19.67
N TRP A 134 -1.91 4.53 20.92
CA TRP A 134 -0.77 3.69 21.25
C TRP A 134 -0.79 2.36 20.48
N ALA A 135 -1.92 1.64 20.50
CA ALA A 135 -2.04 0.35 19.81
C ALA A 135 -1.89 0.49 18.29
N LEU A 136 -2.53 1.52 17.70
CA LEU A 136 -2.46 1.80 16.28
C LEU A 136 -1.03 2.16 15.84
N GLY A 137 -0.35 3.02 16.60
CA GLY A 137 1.03 3.41 16.33
C GLY A 137 1.98 2.20 16.29
N TRP A 138 1.88 1.32 17.29
CA TRP A 138 2.67 0.09 17.30
C TRP A 138 2.33 -0.83 16.14
N VAL A 139 1.06 -1.11 15.89
CA VAL A 139 0.65 -2.03 14.80
C VAL A 139 1.07 -1.49 13.44
N MET A 140 0.88 -0.20 13.17
CA MET A 140 1.26 0.41 11.89
C MET A 140 2.78 0.52 11.69
N SER A 141 3.57 0.53 12.77
CA SER A 141 5.04 0.42 12.64
C SER A 141 5.48 -0.89 11.99
N GLY A 142 4.64 -1.94 12.00
CA GLY A 142 4.88 -3.18 11.26
C GLY A 142 5.05 -2.94 9.76
N SER A 143 4.28 -2.01 9.17
CA SER A 143 4.45 -1.64 7.75
C SER A 143 5.79 -0.95 7.49
N ALA A 144 6.21 -0.06 8.39
CA ALA A 144 7.51 0.60 8.32
C ALA A 144 8.67 -0.41 8.41
N PHE A 145 8.57 -1.35 9.36
CA PHE A 145 9.52 -2.45 9.49
C PHE A 145 9.54 -3.34 8.25
N GLY A 146 8.38 -3.59 7.63
CA GLY A 146 8.27 -4.34 6.38
C GLY A 146 9.03 -3.67 5.23
N GLN A 147 8.97 -2.35 5.14
CA GLN A 147 9.70 -1.59 4.12
C GLN A 147 11.21 -1.57 4.38
N ILE A 148 11.64 -1.33 5.62
CA ILE A 148 13.05 -1.18 5.98
C ILE A 148 13.77 -2.52 5.98
N PHE A 149 13.16 -3.57 6.52
CA PHE A 149 13.80 -4.87 6.72
C PHE A 149 13.19 -5.98 5.87
N GLY A 150 11.88 -5.99 5.67
CA GLY A 150 11.18 -7.05 4.94
C GLY A 150 11.57 -7.10 3.47
N ILE A 151 11.69 -5.95 2.80
CA ILE A 151 12.10 -5.89 1.40
C ILE A 151 13.56 -6.33 1.23
N PRO A 152 14.55 -5.73 1.91
CA PRO A 152 15.95 -6.16 1.76
C PRO A 152 16.17 -7.63 2.12
N LEU A 153 15.56 -8.09 3.21
CA LEU A 153 15.64 -9.50 3.61
C LEU A 153 15.09 -10.44 2.52
N GLY A 154 13.95 -10.07 1.95
CA GLY A 154 13.34 -10.83 0.87
C GLY A 154 14.19 -10.85 -0.39
N VAL A 155 14.78 -9.70 -0.79
CA VAL A 155 15.68 -9.63 -1.96
C VAL A 155 16.93 -10.48 -1.76
N VAL A 156 17.53 -10.42 -0.57
CA VAL A 156 18.72 -11.26 -0.24
C VAL A 156 18.35 -12.75 -0.28
N LEU A 157 17.21 -13.13 0.29
CA LEU A 157 16.73 -14.52 0.25
C LEU A 157 16.46 -14.97 -1.19
N ALA A 158 15.85 -14.12 -2.01
CA ALA A 158 15.61 -14.43 -3.42
C ALA A 158 16.92 -14.62 -4.17
N GLY A 159 17.89 -13.74 -3.98
CA GLY A 159 19.21 -13.83 -4.64
C GLY A 159 20.03 -15.05 -4.23
N GLN A 160 19.87 -15.56 -3.00
CA GLN A 160 20.63 -16.72 -2.50
C GLN A 160 19.93 -18.06 -2.72
N PHE A 161 18.60 -18.09 -2.59
CA PHE A 161 17.80 -19.33 -2.55
C PHE A 161 16.68 -19.38 -3.60
N GLY A 162 16.68 -18.43 -4.56
CA GLY A 162 15.67 -18.32 -5.59
C GLY A 162 14.42 -17.52 -5.16
N PHE A 163 13.65 -17.03 -6.15
CA PHE A 163 12.52 -16.11 -5.93
C PHE A 163 11.43 -16.67 -5.02
N ARG A 164 11.37 -17.99 -4.80
CA ARG A 164 10.39 -18.64 -3.93
C ARG A 164 10.73 -18.48 -2.44
N ALA A 165 11.99 -18.26 -2.08
CA ALA A 165 12.45 -18.22 -0.68
C ALA A 165 11.79 -17.14 0.17
N PRO A 166 11.60 -15.89 -0.29
CA PRO A 166 10.86 -14.87 0.46
C PRO A 166 9.43 -15.30 0.81
N PHE A 167 8.76 -16.01 -0.08
CA PHE A 167 7.39 -16.46 0.16
C PHE A 167 7.30 -17.51 1.26
N TYR A 168 8.30 -18.38 1.43
CA TYR A 168 8.39 -19.29 2.59
C TYR A 168 8.47 -18.50 3.91
N LEU A 169 9.32 -17.48 3.96
CA LEU A 169 9.46 -16.65 5.14
C LEU A 169 8.14 -15.96 5.49
N PHE A 170 7.50 -15.33 4.51
CA PHE A 170 6.23 -14.63 4.75
C PHE A 170 5.07 -15.60 4.99
N ALA A 171 5.08 -16.79 4.43
CA ALA A 171 4.12 -17.84 4.76
C ALA A 171 4.27 -18.29 6.23
N ALA A 172 5.50 -18.49 6.69
CA ALA A 172 5.77 -18.86 8.08
C ALA A 172 5.35 -17.75 9.06
N THR A 173 5.69 -16.50 8.79
CA THR A 173 5.29 -15.36 9.64
C THR A 173 3.79 -15.13 9.63
N MET A 174 3.11 -15.28 8.49
CA MET A 174 1.66 -15.15 8.40
C MET A 174 0.95 -16.35 9.05
N GLY A 175 1.48 -17.56 8.90
CA GLY A 175 0.99 -18.75 9.60
C GLY A 175 1.11 -18.64 11.12
N LEU A 176 2.27 -18.14 11.61
CA LEU A 176 2.44 -17.83 13.03
C LEU A 176 1.42 -16.79 13.49
N THR A 177 1.21 -15.76 12.68
CA THR A 177 0.19 -14.73 12.96
C THR A 177 -1.21 -15.34 13.07
N PHE A 178 -1.58 -16.22 12.12
CA PHE A 178 -2.86 -16.92 12.17
C PHE A 178 -3.02 -17.73 13.46
N VAL A 179 -2.00 -18.49 13.86
CA VAL A 179 -2.00 -19.27 15.11
C VAL A 179 -2.17 -18.37 16.34
N LEU A 180 -1.41 -17.27 16.40
CA LEU A 180 -1.52 -16.30 17.50
C LEU A 180 -2.91 -15.66 17.56
N LEU A 181 -3.47 -15.27 16.44
CA LEU A 181 -4.82 -14.71 16.35
C LEU A 181 -5.87 -15.74 16.75
N PHE A 182 -5.72 -16.99 16.33
CA PHE A 182 -6.67 -18.07 16.64
C PHE A 182 -6.77 -18.33 18.14
N PHE A 183 -5.64 -18.42 18.83
CA PHE A 183 -5.61 -18.76 20.26
C PHE A 183 -5.72 -17.55 21.20
N LYS A 184 -5.28 -16.37 20.76
CA LYS A 184 -5.10 -15.23 21.67
C LYS A 184 -5.99 -14.03 21.36
N LEU A 185 -6.61 -13.95 20.19
CA LEU A 185 -7.40 -12.76 19.83
C LEU A 185 -8.85 -12.92 20.30
N PRO A 186 -9.34 -12.09 21.26
CA PRO A 186 -10.74 -12.10 21.65
C PRO A 186 -11.62 -11.47 20.56
N GLN A 187 -12.89 -11.88 20.51
CA GLN A 187 -13.88 -11.21 19.66
C GLN A 187 -14.37 -9.96 20.39
N PRO A 188 -14.19 -8.74 19.84
CA PRO A 188 -14.82 -7.55 20.39
C PRO A 188 -16.35 -7.66 20.30
N PRO A 189 -17.09 -6.98 21.17
CA PRO A 189 -18.54 -6.92 21.05
C PRO A 189 -18.90 -6.32 19.68
N VAL A 190 -19.68 -7.07 18.89
CA VAL A 190 -20.16 -6.61 17.60
C VAL A 190 -21.21 -5.53 17.84
N ARG A 191 -20.88 -4.27 17.61
CA ARG A 191 -21.88 -3.20 17.54
C ARG A 191 -22.67 -3.39 16.26
N LYS A 192 -23.82 -4.04 16.34
CA LYS A 192 -24.77 -4.09 15.23
C LYS A 192 -25.18 -2.64 14.91
N ARG A 193 -24.69 -2.09 13.82
CA ARG A 193 -25.24 -0.84 13.29
C ARG A 193 -26.69 -1.13 12.93
N GLU A 194 -27.60 -0.38 13.48
CA GLU A 194 -29.01 -0.40 13.07
C GLU A 194 -29.05 0.06 11.61
N GLY A 195 -29.44 -0.84 10.73
CA GLY A 195 -29.45 -0.66 9.28
C GLY A 195 -28.73 -1.82 8.58
N GLN A 196 -29.37 -2.37 7.55
CA GLN A 196 -28.76 -3.42 6.75
C GLN A 196 -27.68 -2.84 5.84
N LEU A 197 -26.41 -2.79 6.33
CA LEU A 197 -25.26 -2.60 5.46
C LEU A 197 -25.17 -3.80 4.51
N THR A 198 -25.84 -3.68 3.39
CA THR A 198 -25.71 -4.64 2.27
C THR A 198 -24.58 -4.16 1.39
N VAL A 199 -23.88 -5.06 0.69
CA VAL A 199 -22.90 -4.68 -0.34
C VAL A 199 -23.54 -3.69 -1.33
N ARG A 200 -24.82 -3.89 -1.64
CA ARG A 200 -25.60 -2.98 -2.52
C ARG A 200 -25.75 -1.57 -1.90
N SER A 201 -26.02 -1.44 -0.60
CA SER A 201 -26.11 -0.12 0.03
C SER A 201 -24.73 0.57 0.07
N ALA A 202 -23.66 -0.17 0.35
CA ALA A 202 -22.31 0.37 0.31
C ALA A 202 -21.93 0.89 -1.09
N ILE A 203 -22.25 0.13 -2.15
CA ILE A 203 -22.02 0.58 -3.53
C ILE A 203 -22.86 1.82 -3.86
N SER A 204 -24.11 1.88 -3.40
CA SER A 204 -24.96 3.05 -3.56
C SER A 204 -24.38 4.30 -2.85
N ASP A 205 -23.85 4.11 -1.63
CA ASP A 205 -23.21 5.18 -0.86
C ASP A 205 -21.95 5.68 -1.56
N TYR A 206 -21.11 4.78 -2.08
CA TYR A 206 -19.93 5.15 -2.88
C TYR A 206 -20.30 5.90 -4.15
N TRP A 207 -21.35 5.47 -4.85
CA TRP A 207 -21.85 6.16 -6.03
C TRP A 207 -22.38 7.55 -5.70
N GLY A 208 -23.11 7.67 -4.57
CA GLY A 208 -23.58 8.98 -4.05
C GLY A 208 -22.42 9.92 -3.74
N MET A 209 -21.33 9.42 -3.14
CA MET A 209 -20.11 10.20 -2.87
C MET A 209 -19.44 10.66 -4.17
N LEU A 210 -19.27 9.76 -5.15
CA LEU A 210 -18.62 10.07 -6.44
C LEU A 210 -19.40 11.06 -7.31
N ARG A 211 -20.68 11.32 -7.02
CA ARG A 211 -21.45 12.41 -7.68
C ARG A 211 -21.04 13.81 -7.23
N GLN A 212 -20.38 13.94 -6.07
CA GLN A 212 -19.83 15.20 -5.59
C GLN A 212 -18.51 15.45 -6.32
N LYS A 213 -18.39 16.59 -7.01
CA LYS A 213 -17.24 16.92 -7.87
C LYS A 213 -15.90 16.89 -7.11
N GLU A 214 -15.90 17.37 -5.88
CA GLU A 214 -14.74 17.44 -5.01
C GLU A 214 -14.26 16.03 -4.61
N ILE A 215 -15.20 15.14 -4.27
CA ILE A 215 -14.89 13.76 -3.90
C ILE A 215 -14.45 12.97 -5.13
N ALA A 216 -15.09 13.17 -6.27
CA ALA A 216 -14.66 12.56 -7.52
C ALA A 216 -13.25 13.01 -7.93
N ALA A 217 -12.93 14.30 -7.80
CA ALA A 217 -11.60 14.82 -8.06
C ALA A 217 -10.57 14.21 -7.11
N ALA A 218 -10.86 14.12 -5.82
CA ALA A 218 -10.00 13.49 -4.83
C ALA A 218 -9.79 12.01 -5.11
N ALA A 219 -10.82 11.29 -5.54
CA ALA A 219 -10.77 9.89 -5.91
C ALA A 219 -9.88 9.65 -7.14
N VAL A 220 -10.01 10.47 -8.18
CA VAL A 220 -9.14 10.44 -9.37
C VAL A 220 -7.70 10.84 -9.01
N ALA A 221 -7.51 11.83 -8.15
CA ALA A 221 -6.19 12.20 -7.65
C ALA A 221 -5.52 11.03 -6.92
N PHE A 222 -6.25 10.27 -6.12
CA PHE A 222 -5.74 9.06 -5.44
C PHE A 222 -5.37 7.96 -6.43
N PHE A 223 -6.19 7.75 -7.46
CA PHE A 223 -5.86 6.85 -8.56
C PHE A 223 -4.56 7.26 -9.28
N LEU A 224 -4.43 8.53 -9.66
CA LEU A 224 -3.24 9.07 -10.34
C LEU A 224 -1.99 9.00 -9.46
N MET A 225 -2.13 9.19 -8.14
CA MET A 225 -1.05 9.05 -7.18
C MET A 225 -0.39 7.69 -7.25
N PHE A 226 -1.20 6.63 -7.21
CA PHE A 226 -0.71 5.26 -7.22
C PHE A 226 -0.34 4.77 -8.61
N LEU A 227 -1.01 5.24 -9.66
CA LEU A 227 -0.64 5.01 -11.05
C LEU A 227 0.79 5.51 -11.32
N GLY A 228 1.08 6.76 -10.94
CA GLY A 228 2.40 7.34 -11.16
C GLY A 228 3.50 6.63 -10.38
N VAL A 229 3.24 6.26 -9.11
CA VAL A 229 4.19 5.48 -8.31
C VAL A 229 4.43 4.10 -8.93
N SER A 230 3.39 3.41 -9.37
CA SER A 230 3.50 2.08 -9.97
C SER A 230 4.34 2.11 -11.26
N LEU A 231 4.06 3.06 -12.15
CA LEU A 231 4.83 3.26 -13.38
C LEU A 231 6.32 3.43 -13.12
N TYR A 232 6.67 4.16 -12.06
CA TYR A 232 8.07 4.39 -11.70
C TYR A 232 8.69 3.19 -10.96
N VAL A 233 8.06 2.71 -9.87
CA VAL A 233 8.71 1.79 -8.92
C VAL A 233 8.77 0.35 -9.45
N VAL A 234 7.76 -0.10 -10.22
CA VAL A 234 7.64 -1.52 -10.60
C VAL A 234 8.79 -2.00 -11.48
N TYR A 235 9.18 -1.22 -12.49
CA TYR A 235 10.28 -1.58 -13.40
C TYR A 235 11.61 -0.90 -13.07
N PHE A 236 11.69 -0.11 -12.01
CA PHE A 236 12.92 0.53 -11.57
C PHE A 236 14.02 -0.48 -11.24
N PRO A 237 13.77 -1.56 -10.44
CA PRO A 237 14.76 -2.61 -10.20
C PRO A 237 15.21 -3.31 -11.48
N THR A 238 14.27 -3.69 -12.35
CA THR A 238 14.55 -4.33 -13.62
C THR A 238 15.48 -3.49 -14.50
N TRP A 239 15.22 -2.18 -14.56
CA TRP A 239 16.06 -1.25 -15.30
C TRP A 239 17.45 -1.11 -14.69
N LEU A 240 17.56 -1.04 -13.35
CA LEU A 240 18.85 -0.97 -12.67
C LEU A 240 19.70 -2.22 -12.90
N GLU A 241 19.10 -3.41 -12.81
CA GLU A 241 19.81 -4.67 -13.00
C GLU A 241 20.25 -4.85 -14.46
N ARG A 242 19.34 -4.66 -15.43
CA ARG A 242 19.60 -4.96 -16.83
C ARG A 242 20.43 -3.89 -17.54
N VAL A 243 20.26 -2.63 -17.21
CA VAL A 243 20.92 -1.52 -17.91
C VAL A 243 22.15 -1.02 -17.15
N HIS A 244 22.10 -1.00 -15.82
CA HIS A 244 23.17 -0.48 -14.97
C HIS A 244 23.98 -1.57 -14.24
N GLY A 245 23.63 -2.85 -14.40
CA GLY A 245 24.36 -3.98 -13.83
C GLY A 245 24.30 -4.04 -12.30
N PHE A 246 23.22 -3.55 -11.68
CA PHE A 246 23.04 -3.65 -10.24
C PHE A 246 22.89 -5.12 -9.81
N SER A 247 23.61 -5.49 -8.75
CA SER A 247 23.40 -6.79 -8.12
C SER A 247 22.14 -6.75 -7.25
N PRO A 248 21.52 -7.93 -6.94
CA PRO A 248 20.39 -8.01 -6.02
C PRO A 248 20.66 -7.35 -4.66
N ASN A 249 21.89 -7.47 -4.13
CA ASN A 249 22.29 -6.83 -2.87
C ASN A 249 22.30 -5.30 -2.95
N GLN A 250 22.70 -4.72 -4.09
CA GLN A 250 22.62 -3.28 -4.33
C GLN A 250 21.17 -2.81 -4.43
N VAL A 251 20.31 -3.56 -5.09
CA VAL A 251 18.87 -3.29 -5.11
C VAL A 251 18.29 -3.36 -3.69
N ALA A 252 18.63 -4.40 -2.92
CA ALA A 252 18.20 -4.52 -1.53
C ALA A 252 18.61 -3.30 -0.69
N SER A 253 19.87 -2.86 -0.79
CA SER A 253 20.38 -1.70 -0.04
C SER A 253 19.71 -0.38 -0.49
N LEU A 254 19.36 -0.26 -1.77
CA LEU A 254 18.63 0.89 -2.30
C LEU A 254 17.22 0.97 -1.69
N PHE A 255 16.48 -0.15 -1.64
CA PHE A 255 15.17 -0.20 -1.01
C PHE A 255 15.23 0.01 0.50
N LEU A 256 16.30 -0.41 1.18
CA LEU A 256 16.54 -0.08 2.58
C LEU A 256 16.62 1.45 2.78
N VAL A 257 17.43 2.13 1.97
CA VAL A 257 17.56 3.59 1.99
C VAL A 257 16.22 4.27 1.71
N GLY A 258 15.47 3.78 0.72
CA GLY A 258 14.13 4.28 0.40
C GLY A 258 13.12 4.05 1.52
N GLY A 259 13.16 2.89 2.18
CA GLY A 259 12.31 2.58 3.34
C GLY A 259 12.58 3.54 4.52
N ILE A 260 13.85 3.80 4.83
CA ILE A 260 14.25 4.76 5.86
C ILE A 260 13.73 6.17 5.51
N ALA A 261 13.92 6.61 4.26
CA ALA A 261 13.43 7.89 3.78
C ALA A 261 11.90 8.04 3.97
N ASN A 262 11.15 7.02 3.61
CA ASN A 262 9.69 7.00 3.72
C ASN A 262 9.24 7.13 5.19
N VAL A 263 9.82 6.33 6.08
CA VAL A 263 9.46 6.30 7.51
C VAL A 263 9.79 7.61 8.22
N LEU A 264 10.94 8.19 7.90
CA LEU A 264 11.34 9.47 8.51
C LEU A 264 10.48 10.64 8.00
N THR A 265 10.08 10.62 6.73
CA THR A 265 9.36 11.73 6.10
C THR A 265 7.88 11.78 6.45
N GLY A 266 7.19 10.64 6.50
CA GLY A 266 5.74 10.59 6.64
C GLY A 266 5.18 11.39 7.83
N PRO A 267 5.63 11.16 9.08
CA PRO A 267 5.15 11.91 10.25
C PRO A 267 5.52 13.38 10.23
N GLN A 268 6.69 13.72 9.69
CA GLN A 268 7.16 15.12 9.61
C GLN A 268 6.37 15.90 8.57
N ALA A 269 6.09 15.30 7.41
CA ALA A 269 5.28 15.90 6.36
C ALA A 269 3.87 16.23 6.86
N GLY A 270 3.26 15.33 7.65
CA GLY A 270 1.99 15.59 8.31
C GLY A 270 2.05 16.84 9.19
N ARG A 271 3.01 16.89 10.12
CA ARG A 271 3.18 18.04 11.03
C ARG A 271 3.48 19.36 10.32
N ILE A 272 4.31 19.34 9.28
CA ILE A 272 4.63 20.52 8.48
C ILE A 272 3.40 20.98 7.71
N SER A 273 2.64 20.05 7.14
CA SER A 273 1.43 20.36 6.37
C SER A 273 0.32 21.02 7.23
N ASP A 274 0.22 20.66 8.50
CA ASP A 274 -0.72 21.28 9.42
C ASP A 274 -0.38 22.77 9.67
N ARG A 275 0.90 23.17 9.52
CA ARG A 275 1.35 24.55 9.71
C ARG A 275 1.30 25.41 8.45
N ILE A 276 1.73 24.88 7.31
CA ILE A 276 1.91 25.66 6.07
C ILE A 276 0.82 25.42 5.03
N GLY A 277 -0.07 24.43 5.27
CA GLY A 277 -1.15 24.07 4.35
C GLY A 277 -0.91 22.69 3.69
N ARG A 278 -1.98 21.90 3.66
CA ARG A 278 -1.90 20.52 3.17
C ARG A 278 -1.77 20.45 1.65
N LYS A 279 -2.54 21.27 0.92
CA LYS A 279 -2.48 21.37 -0.54
C LYS A 279 -1.09 21.78 -1.03
N LEU A 280 -0.47 22.73 -0.35
CA LEU A 280 0.88 23.20 -0.71
C LEU A 280 1.91 22.07 -0.62
N ILE A 281 1.89 21.28 0.47
CA ILE A 281 2.81 20.15 0.63
C ILE A 281 2.58 19.08 -0.44
N VAL A 282 1.31 18.76 -0.74
CA VAL A 282 0.98 17.82 -1.82
C VAL A 282 1.48 18.33 -3.16
N LEU A 283 1.27 19.60 -3.49
CA LEU A 283 1.71 20.19 -4.75
C LEU A 283 3.24 20.21 -4.87
N LEU A 284 3.95 20.64 -3.82
CA LEU A 284 5.42 20.63 -3.80
C LEU A 284 5.99 19.22 -3.99
N SER A 285 5.38 18.22 -3.35
CA SER A 285 5.73 16.82 -3.57
C SER A 285 5.52 16.39 -5.02
N CYS A 286 4.37 16.72 -5.62
CA CYS A 286 4.05 16.34 -7.00
C CYS A 286 4.98 17.03 -8.01
N VAL A 287 5.26 18.31 -7.84
CA VAL A 287 6.19 19.06 -8.68
C VAL A 287 7.63 18.51 -8.53
N GLY A 288 8.08 18.27 -7.31
CA GLY A 288 9.39 17.67 -7.06
C GLY A 288 9.52 16.29 -7.70
N LEU A 289 8.51 15.42 -7.55
CA LEU A 289 8.49 14.10 -8.18
C LEU A 289 8.47 14.17 -9.71
N PHE A 290 7.71 15.10 -10.29
CA PHE A 290 7.71 15.32 -11.72
C PHE A 290 9.14 15.52 -12.25
N PHE A 291 9.89 16.43 -11.64
CA PHE A 291 11.27 16.69 -12.07
C PHE A 291 12.22 15.52 -11.78
N VAL A 292 12.10 14.89 -10.61
CA VAL A 292 12.96 13.74 -10.25
C VAL A 292 12.71 12.56 -11.18
N MET A 293 11.45 12.26 -11.48
CA MET A 293 11.12 11.16 -12.41
C MET A 293 11.67 11.43 -13.82
N LEU A 294 11.55 12.65 -14.35
CA LEU A 294 12.12 13.00 -15.65
C LEU A 294 13.65 12.97 -15.64
N ALA A 295 14.26 13.41 -14.55
CA ALA A 295 15.71 13.43 -14.41
C ALA A 295 16.33 12.03 -14.24
N THR A 296 15.56 11.04 -13.74
CA THR A 296 16.07 9.72 -13.36
C THR A 296 16.92 9.06 -14.42
N THR A 297 16.42 8.95 -15.64
CA THR A 297 17.12 8.28 -16.77
C THR A 297 18.28 9.09 -17.34
N VAL A 298 18.32 10.40 -17.09
CA VAL A 298 19.36 11.30 -17.58
C VAL A 298 20.51 11.43 -16.57
N VAL A 299 20.17 11.49 -15.28
CA VAL A 299 21.14 11.78 -14.20
C VAL A 299 21.86 10.51 -13.74
N LEU A 300 21.23 9.32 -13.85
CA LEU A 300 21.81 8.07 -13.42
C LEU A 300 22.92 7.60 -14.37
N LYS A 301 24.10 8.22 -14.28
CA LYS A 301 25.29 7.84 -15.06
C LYS A 301 26.27 6.96 -14.27
N ALA A 302 26.19 6.95 -12.96
CA ALA A 302 27.01 6.16 -12.07
C ALA A 302 26.14 5.51 -10.98
N ASN A 303 26.46 4.28 -10.58
CA ASN A 303 25.63 3.47 -9.67
C ASN A 303 25.39 4.14 -8.31
N TRP A 304 26.35 4.89 -7.78
CA TRP A 304 26.19 5.59 -6.49
C TRP A 304 25.12 6.69 -6.54
N VAL A 305 24.83 7.27 -7.73
CA VAL A 305 23.81 8.32 -7.91
C VAL A 305 22.41 7.78 -7.69
N ALA A 306 22.19 6.47 -7.85
CA ALA A 306 20.91 5.84 -7.58
C ALA A 306 20.43 6.02 -6.13
N TYR A 307 21.36 6.03 -5.17
CA TYR A 307 21.01 6.10 -3.74
C TYR A 307 20.40 7.45 -3.36
N PRO A 308 21.05 8.60 -3.57
CA PRO A 308 20.43 9.89 -3.30
C PRO A 308 19.18 10.13 -4.15
N LEU A 309 19.19 9.72 -5.42
CA LEU A 309 18.03 9.86 -6.30
C LEU A 309 16.82 9.12 -5.74
N PHE A 310 16.98 7.84 -5.38
CA PHE A 310 15.90 7.03 -4.83
C PHE A 310 15.49 7.50 -3.43
N PHE A 311 16.44 7.96 -2.61
CA PHE A 311 16.15 8.57 -1.30
C PHE A 311 15.20 9.77 -1.46
N PHE A 312 15.53 10.73 -2.32
CA PHE A 312 14.70 11.91 -2.56
C PHE A 312 13.35 11.53 -3.21
N THR A 313 13.33 10.55 -4.10
CA THR A 313 12.08 10.02 -4.67
C THR A 313 11.15 9.51 -3.56
N MET A 314 11.68 8.71 -2.62
CA MET A 314 10.89 8.15 -1.52
C MET A 314 10.46 9.22 -0.50
N VAL A 315 11.30 10.23 -0.23
CA VAL A 315 10.91 11.41 0.55
C VAL A 315 9.71 12.10 -0.10
N LEU A 316 9.78 12.39 -1.39
CA LEU A 316 8.70 13.07 -2.11
C LEU A 316 7.42 12.20 -2.17
N ILE A 317 7.54 10.88 -2.34
CA ILE A 317 6.39 9.97 -2.29
C ILE A 317 5.73 10.00 -0.91
N ALA A 318 6.51 9.92 0.17
CA ALA A 318 5.99 9.91 1.53
C ALA A 318 5.36 11.25 1.94
N MET A 319 5.92 12.35 1.43
CA MET A 319 5.55 13.72 1.80
C MET A 319 4.09 14.06 1.51
N ARG A 320 3.45 13.42 0.51
CA ARG A 320 2.06 13.70 0.12
C ARG A 320 1.02 12.78 0.77
N ILE A 321 1.42 11.58 1.26
CA ILE A 321 0.46 10.55 1.70
C ILE A 321 -0.34 11.03 2.91
N SER A 322 0.34 11.46 3.97
CA SER A 322 -0.31 11.90 5.21
C SER A 322 -1.13 13.19 5.02
N PRO A 323 -0.61 14.27 4.40
CA PRO A 323 -1.38 15.49 4.17
C PRO A 323 -2.61 15.26 3.29
N PHE A 324 -2.49 14.45 2.25
CA PHE A 324 -3.62 14.17 1.37
C PHE A 324 -4.69 13.31 2.05
N SER A 325 -4.30 12.30 2.82
CA SER A 325 -5.24 11.50 3.61
C SER A 325 -5.98 12.36 4.65
N ALA A 326 -5.28 13.28 5.31
CA ALA A 326 -5.90 14.21 6.25
C ALA A 326 -6.89 15.15 5.56
N LEU A 327 -6.53 15.67 4.38
CA LEU A 327 -7.42 16.52 3.58
C LEU A 327 -8.72 15.78 3.22
N LEU A 328 -8.62 14.52 2.81
CA LEU A 328 -9.78 13.68 2.49
C LEU A 328 -10.73 13.49 3.67
N THR A 329 -10.19 13.25 4.86
CA THR A 329 -11.03 13.01 6.06
C THR A 329 -11.84 14.23 6.49
N GLU A 330 -11.44 15.43 6.09
CA GLU A 330 -12.16 16.68 6.38
C GLU A 330 -13.23 17.03 5.33
N MET A 331 -13.22 16.37 4.17
CA MET A 331 -14.19 16.61 3.10
C MET A 331 -15.57 16.00 3.38
N VAL A 332 -15.68 15.08 4.33
CA VAL A 332 -16.92 14.37 4.63
C VAL A 332 -17.21 14.35 6.14
N PRO A 333 -18.49 14.28 6.52
CA PRO A 333 -18.89 14.08 7.92
C PRO A 333 -18.26 12.81 8.52
N ASP A 334 -18.07 12.80 9.84
CA ASP A 334 -17.39 11.73 10.59
C ASP A 334 -17.92 10.33 10.27
N GLN A 335 -19.23 10.20 10.09
CA GLN A 335 -19.90 8.94 9.76
C GLN A 335 -19.50 8.36 8.40
N ASN A 336 -19.06 9.20 7.45
CA ASN A 336 -18.71 8.82 6.07
C ASN A 336 -17.20 8.70 5.86
N ARG A 337 -16.35 9.09 6.82
CA ARG A 337 -14.89 9.04 6.71
C ARG A 337 -14.38 7.65 6.39
N GLY A 338 -14.91 6.63 7.06
CA GLY A 338 -14.51 5.24 6.81
C GLY A 338 -14.82 4.78 5.39
N SER A 339 -16.00 5.13 4.87
CA SER A 339 -16.41 4.79 3.50
C SER A 339 -15.55 5.51 2.47
N LEU A 340 -15.27 6.81 2.67
CA LEU A 340 -14.39 7.55 1.76
C LEU A 340 -12.97 6.97 1.75
N MET A 341 -12.40 6.65 2.91
CA MET A 341 -11.07 6.06 3.00
C MET A 341 -11.01 4.68 2.34
N SER A 342 -12.03 3.85 2.48
CA SER A 342 -12.11 2.56 1.78
C SER A 342 -12.20 2.73 0.27
N LEU A 343 -13.00 3.67 -0.21
CA LEU A 343 -13.12 4.01 -1.63
C LEU A 343 -11.79 4.49 -2.21
N THR A 344 -11.11 5.42 -1.54
CA THR A 344 -9.83 5.96 -2.01
C THR A 344 -8.74 4.90 -2.01
N VAL A 345 -8.66 4.04 -0.99
CA VAL A 345 -7.73 2.90 -0.96
C VAL A 345 -8.01 1.95 -2.12
N ALA A 346 -9.27 1.62 -2.39
CA ALA A 346 -9.64 0.76 -3.51
C ALA A 346 -9.21 1.36 -4.86
N LEU A 347 -9.50 2.65 -5.08
CA LEU A 347 -9.09 3.36 -6.30
C LEU A 347 -7.57 3.50 -6.42
N GLY A 348 -6.86 3.70 -5.31
CA GLY A 348 -5.41 3.66 -5.28
C GLY A 348 -4.85 2.31 -5.72
N GLN A 349 -5.43 1.21 -5.24
CA GLN A 349 -5.04 -0.13 -5.66
C GLN A 349 -5.34 -0.39 -7.13
N VAL A 350 -6.48 0.09 -7.64
CA VAL A 350 -6.79 0.04 -9.07
C VAL A 350 -5.75 0.84 -9.87
N GLY A 351 -5.40 2.06 -9.44
CA GLY A 351 -4.38 2.88 -10.08
C GLY A 351 -3.00 2.21 -10.09
N PHE A 352 -2.61 1.61 -8.96
CA PHE A 352 -1.35 0.86 -8.86
C PHE A 352 -1.34 -0.36 -9.80
N GLY A 353 -2.43 -1.09 -9.87
CA GLY A 353 -2.60 -2.22 -10.78
C GLY A 353 -2.53 -1.79 -12.25
N PHE A 354 -3.25 -0.75 -12.65
CA PHE A 354 -3.19 -0.21 -14.01
C PHE A 354 -1.77 0.24 -14.38
N GLY A 355 -1.07 0.91 -13.46
CA GLY A 355 0.33 1.28 -13.64
C GLY A 355 1.21 0.06 -13.94
N GLY A 356 1.06 -1.03 -13.19
CA GLY A 356 1.79 -2.28 -13.43
C GLY A 356 1.51 -2.88 -14.81
N ALA A 357 0.23 -2.93 -15.22
CA ALA A 357 -0.16 -3.46 -16.53
C ALA A 357 0.44 -2.68 -17.70
N ILE A 358 0.46 -1.35 -17.58
CA ILE A 358 0.96 -0.45 -18.65
C ILE A 358 2.48 -0.39 -18.64
N ALA A 359 3.12 -0.47 -17.47
CA ALA A 359 4.56 -0.31 -17.31
C ALA A 359 5.37 -1.34 -18.10
N GLY A 360 4.92 -2.59 -18.20
CA GLY A 360 5.61 -3.65 -18.93
C GLY A 360 5.74 -3.39 -20.42
N PRO A 361 4.63 -3.23 -21.16
CA PRO A 361 4.66 -2.87 -22.56
C PRO A 361 5.43 -1.58 -22.86
N LEU A 362 5.30 -0.56 -22.01
CA LEU A 362 6.07 0.69 -22.16
C LEU A 362 7.57 0.44 -22.01
N TYR A 363 7.97 -0.29 -20.96
CA TYR A 363 9.38 -0.62 -20.73
C TYR A 363 9.98 -1.43 -21.89
N ALA A 364 9.26 -2.45 -22.37
CA ALA A 364 9.74 -3.35 -23.41
C ALA A 364 9.89 -2.65 -24.77
N ASN A 365 8.95 -1.74 -25.12
CA ASN A 365 8.96 -1.09 -26.45
C ASN A 365 9.72 0.23 -26.49
N TYR A 366 9.74 0.99 -25.38
CA TYR A 366 10.27 2.37 -25.37
C TYR A 366 11.32 2.59 -24.27
N GLY A 367 11.65 1.56 -23.48
CA GLY A 367 12.58 1.66 -22.37
C GLY A 367 11.99 2.34 -21.14
N TYR A 368 12.78 2.40 -20.06
CA TYR A 368 12.32 2.91 -18.76
C TYR A 368 11.94 4.39 -18.74
N SER A 369 12.49 5.19 -19.67
CA SER A 369 12.15 6.61 -19.81
C SER A 369 10.67 6.85 -20.09
N SER A 370 10.00 5.96 -20.82
CA SER A 370 8.55 6.05 -21.05
C SER A 370 7.74 5.90 -19.77
N ASN A 371 8.16 4.99 -18.88
CA ASN A 371 7.55 4.78 -17.58
C ASN A 371 7.72 6.01 -16.68
N THR A 372 8.94 6.60 -16.67
CA THR A 372 9.22 7.79 -15.85
C THR A 372 8.46 9.01 -16.34
N VAL A 373 8.35 9.22 -17.66
CA VAL A 373 7.61 10.33 -18.25
C VAL A 373 6.11 10.21 -17.96
N LEU A 374 5.51 9.06 -18.23
CA LEU A 374 4.07 8.87 -17.97
C LEU A 374 3.76 8.94 -16.47
N GLY A 375 4.65 8.38 -15.63
CA GLY A 375 4.56 8.50 -14.18
C GLY A 375 4.63 9.95 -13.70
N ALA A 376 5.55 10.73 -14.23
CA ALA A 376 5.70 12.16 -13.94
C ALA A 376 4.42 12.94 -14.30
N VAL A 377 3.87 12.70 -15.51
CA VAL A 377 2.62 13.34 -15.95
C VAL A 377 1.45 12.97 -15.04
N ALA A 378 1.31 11.70 -14.66
CA ALA A 378 0.25 11.25 -13.75
C ALA A 378 0.35 11.94 -12.37
N VAL A 379 1.57 12.03 -11.82
CA VAL A 379 1.81 12.68 -10.52
C VAL A 379 1.55 14.19 -10.59
N LEU A 380 1.97 14.85 -11.67
CA LEU A 380 1.68 16.27 -11.87
C LEU A 380 0.18 16.50 -12.01
N GLY A 381 -0.51 15.67 -12.79
CA GLY A 381 -1.97 15.69 -12.93
C GLY A 381 -2.69 15.54 -11.58
N MET A 382 -2.22 14.63 -10.70
CA MET A 382 -2.69 14.56 -9.33
C MET A 382 -2.53 15.89 -8.59
N GLY A 383 -1.35 16.49 -8.64
CA GLY A 383 -1.06 17.75 -7.95
C GLY A 383 -1.97 18.88 -8.41
N LEU A 384 -2.16 19.02 -9.73
CA LEU A 384 -3.07 20.02 -10.30
C LEU A 384 -4.53 19.78 -9.92
N MET A 385 -4.99 18.52 -9.95
CA MET A 385 -6.35 18.20 -9.51
C MET A 385 -6.58 18.55 -8.04
N VAL A 386 -5.64 18.22 -7.16
CA VAL A 386 -5.72 18.56 -5.74
C VAL A 386 -5.72 20.09 -5.57
N TRP A 387 -4.88 20.78 -6.31
CA TRP A 387 -4.77 22.24 -6.19
C TRP A 387 -6.06 22.98 -6.62
N PHE A 388 -6.65 22.60 -7.76
CA PHE A 388 -7.77 23.34 -8.34
C PHE A 388 -9.15 22.80 -7.93
N LEU A 389 -9.30 21.49 -7.68
CA LEU A 389 -10.61 20.87 -7.54
C LEU A 389 -10.92 20.35 -6.13
N VAL A 390 -9.90 20.14 -5.29
CA VAL A 390 -10.11 19.68 -3.92
C VAL A 390 -10.13 20.90 -2.99
N PRO A 391 -11.17 21.13 -2.20
CA PRO A 391 -11.21 22.26 -1.26
C PRO A 391 -10.21 22.07 -0.12
N GLU A 392 -9.62 23.15 0.36
CA GLU A 392 -8.86 23.16 1.61
C GLU A 392 -9.77 23.72 2.71
N PRO A 393 -10.04 22.96 3.78
CA PRO A 393 -10.85 23.43 4.89
C PRO A 393 -10.23 24.69 5.50
N LYS A 394 -11.06 25.67 5.85
CA LYS A 394 -10.60 26.89 6.53
C LYS A 394 -9.95 26.51 7.87
N ARG A 395 -8.82 27.13 8.20
CA ARG A 395 -8.18 26.95 9.50
C ARG A 395 -9.13 27.40 10.61
N ALA A 396 -9.20 26.64 11.69
CA ALA A 396 -10.06 26.94 12.84
C ALA A 396 -9.80 28.34 13.45
N GLU A 397 -8.58 28.87 13.30
CA GLU A 397 -8.22 30.24 13.76
C GLU A 397 -8.88 31.35 12.94
N GLU A 398 -9.29 31.11 11.68
CA GLU A 398 -10.04 32.07 10.88
C GLU A 398 -11.54 32.04 11.17
N ALA A 399 -12.06 30.99 11.82
CA ALA A 399 -13.46 30.84 12.17
C ALA A 399 -13.81 31.50 13.53
N GLU A 400 -12.84 31.75 14.41
CA GLU A 400 -13.02 32.44 15.70
C GLU A 400 -12.83 33.99 15.57
N GLY A 401 -12.43 34.48 14.42
CA GLY A 401 -12.14 35.90 14.17
C GLY A 401 -13.20 36.66 13.33
N THR A 402 -14.36 36.02 13.02
CA THR A 402 -15.54 36.64 12.37
C THR A 402 -16.77 36.42 13.22
#